data_d43bcdc9fb57c63e98a17e63dfda11d6
#
_entry.id   d43bcdc9fb57c63e98a17e63dfda11d6
#
_cell.length_a   1.000
_cell.length_b   1.000
_cell.length_c   1.000
_cell.angle_alpha   90.00
_cell.angle_beta   90.00
_cell.angle_gamma   90.00
#
_symmetry.space_group_name_H-M   'P 1'
#
loop_
_entity.id
_entity.type
_entity.pdbx_description
1 polymer ?
#
loop_
_entity_poly.entity_id
_entity_poly.type
_entity_poly.pdbx_seq_one_letter_code
_entity_poly.pdbx_strand_id
1 'polypeptide(L)'
;EHRNEVSFCLQNYQKRPAEFLEEMGILGPNLLTAHNVMLSDHDIALMAERGVKMIHCPRANLSNHGFPKAPQILEAGASLGLGCDGAAPSNLDIFDEMKVLRYAMMAYWGLPSFFAICAPILLYIS
;
A
#
# COMPACT_ATOMS: atom_id res chain seq x y z
N GLU A 1 8.05 -2.95 2.37
CA GLU A 1 8.27 -1.54 2.06
C GLU A 1 9.54 -1.35 1.24
N HIS A 2 10.64 -1.90 1.73
CA HIS A 2 11.97 -1.66 1.20
C HIS A 2 12.42 -2.75 0.22
N ARG A 3 13.18 -2.35 -0.82
CA ARG A 3 13.73 -3.28 -1.82
C ARG A 3 14.62 -4.36 -1.19
N ASN A 4 15.33 -4.03 -0.12
CA ASN A 4 16.19 -4.98 0.61
C ASN A 4 15.40 -6.11 1.29
N GLU A 5 14.16 -5.86 1.73
CA GLU A 5 13.29 -6.90 2.30
C GLU A 5 12.92 -7.94 1.25
N VAL A 6 12.59 -7.48 0.05
CA VAL A 6 12.31 -8.37 -1.09
C VAL A 6 13.55 -9.18 -1.44
N SER A 7 14.72 -8.53 -1.53
CA SER A 7 15.98 -9.21 -1.84
C SER A 7 16.34 -10.24 -0.77
N PHE A 8 16.17 -9.91 0.50
CA PHE A 8 16.41 -10.82 1.62
C PHE A 8 15.52 -12.06 1.53
N CYS A 9 14.22 -11.89 1.30
CA CYS A 9 13.27 -12.99 1.19
C CYS A 9 13.59 -13.89 -0.01
N LEU A 10 13.90 -13.30 -1.16
CA LEU A 10 14.28 -14.06 -2.36
C LEU A 10 15.58 -14.86 -2.14
N GLN A 11 16.59 -14.29 -1.48
CA GLN A 11 17.86 -14.96 -1.24
C GLN A 11 17.75 -16.10 -0.21
N ASN A 12 16.96 -15.91 0.84
CA ASN A 12 16.92 -16.86 1.95
C ASN A 12 15.78 -17.88 1.84
N TYR A 13 14.66 -17.50 1.22
CA TYR A 13 13.45 -18.34 1.16
C TYR A 13 13.01 -18.65 -0.28
N GLN A 14 13.67 -18.07 -1.29
CA GLN A 14 13.34 -18.22 -2.72
C GLN A 14 11.89 -17.78 -3.04
N LYS A 15 11.34 -16.90 -2.21
CA LYS A 15 9.97 -16.38 -2.28
C LYS A 15 9.96 -14.89 -2.04
N ARG A 16 8.96 -14.22 -2.60
CA ARG A 16 8.68 -12.83 -2.24
C ARG A 16 8.04 -12.76 -0.83
N PRO A 17 8.10 -11.61 -0.15
CA PRO A 17 7.52 -11.49 1.21
C PRO A 17 6.06 -11.93 1.31
N ALA A 18 5.19 -11.56 0.35
CA ALA A 18 3.79 -11.96 0.36
C ALA A 18 3.61 -13.47 0.20
N GLU A 19 4.35 -14.09 -0.71
CA GLU A 19 4.33 -15.55 -0.92
C GLU A 19 4.82 -16.30 0.32
N PHE A 20 5.84 -15.77 0.99
CA PHE A 20 6.34 -16.35 2.23
C PHE A 20 5.32 -16.28 3.36
N LEU A 21 4.62 -15.14 3.51
CA LEU A 21 3.55 -14.98 4.49
C LEU A 21 2.34 -15.88 4.17
N GLU A 22 2.04 -16.10 2.89
CA GLU A 22 0.99 -17.04 2.46
C GLU A 22 1.32 -18.47 2.89
N GLU A 23 2.55 -18.92 2.63
CA GLU A 23 2.99 -20.27 3.02
C GLU A 23 2.92 -20.48 4.54
N MET A 24 3.18 -19.43 5.32
CA MET A 24 3.06 -19.46 6.77
C MET A 24 1.61 -19.39 7.27
N GLY A 25 0.62 -19.23 6.39
CA GLY A 25 -0.77 -19.07 6.75
C GLY A 25 -1.10 -17.76 7.47
N ILE A 26 -0.29 -16.70 7.24
CA ILE A 26 -0.44 -15.40 7.89
C ILE A 26 -1.35 -14.48 7.07
N LEU A 27 -1.38 -14.64 5.73
CA LEU A 27 -2.26 -13.81 4.89
C LEU A 27 -3.73 -14.08 5.20
N GLY A 28 -4.47 -13.03 5.51
CA GLY A 28 -5.88 -13.14 5.83
C GLY A 28 -6.52 -11.79 6.18
N PRO A 29 -7.85 -11.78 6.42
CA PRO A 29 -8.60 -10.54 6.66
C PRO A 29 -8.25 -9.86 7.99
N ASN A 30 -7.52 -10.54 8.87
CA ASN A 30 -7.03 -9.99 10.13
C ASN A 30 -5.64 -9.36 10.02
N LEU A 31 -4.97 -9.50 8.85
CA LEU A 31 -3.68 -8.90 8.61
C LEU A 31 -3.85 -7.46 8.09
N LEU A 32 -3.14 -6.54 8.74
CA LEU A 32 -2.96 -5.16 8.29
C LEU A 32 -1.50 -4.95 7.90
N THR A 33 -1.26 -4.48 6.68
CA THR A 33 0.08 -4.18 6.18
C THR A 33 0.23 -2.70 5.87
N ALA A 34 1.40 -2.13 6.17
CA ALA A 34 1.71 -0.73 5.89
C ALA A 34 2.63 -0.58 4.67
N HIS A 35 2.57 0.59 4.04
CA HIS A 35 3.40 1.04 2.92
C HIS A 35 3.16 0.32 1.59
N ASN A 36 3.38 -0.97 1.50
CA ASN A 36 3.09 -1.82 0.32
C ASN A 36 3.77 -1.35 -0.99
N VAL A 37 4.95 -0.71 -0.89
CA VAL A 37 5.64 -0.05 -2.01
C VAL A 37 6.19 -1.05 -3.03
N MET A 38 6.76 -2.15 -2.55
CA MET A 38 7.49 -3.12 -3.39
C MET A 38 6.64 -4.32 -3.83
N LEU A 39 5.33 -4.24 -3.78
CA LEU A 39 4.46 -5.32 -4.26
C LEU A 39 4.55 -5.49 -5.78
N SER A 40 4.67 -6.74 -6.23
CA SER A 40 4.41 -7.12 -7.61
C SER A 40 2.90 -7.21 -7.87
N ASP A 41 2.49 -7.32 -9.13
CA ASP A 41 1.08 -7.50 -9.46
C ASP A 41 0.55 -8.83 -8.91
N HIS A 42 1.40 -9.86 -8.87
CA HIS A 42 1.09 -11.14 -8.24
C HIS A 42 0.87 -11.00 -6.72
N ASP A 43 1.77 -10.26 -6.03
CA ASP A 43 1.60 -9.99 -4.58
C ASP A 43 0.29 -9.27 -4.30
N ILE A 44 -0.08 -8.28 -5.13
CA ILE A 44 -1.32 -7.52 -5.00
C ILE A 44 -2.53 -8.44 -5.15
N ALA A 45 -2.56 -9.27 -6.20
CA ALA A 45 -3.65 -10.20 -6.44
C ALA A 45 -3.81 -11.21 -5.30
N LEU A 46 -2.70 -11.78 -4.83
CA LEU A 46 -2.68 -12.72 -3.71
C LEU A 46 -3.20 -12.09 -2.42
N MET A 47 -2.71 -10.91 -2.06
CA MET A 47 -3.11 -10.21 -0.84
C MET A 47 -4.58 -9.77 -0.90
N ALA A 48 -5.07 -9.33 -2.08
CA ALA A 48 -6.47 -8.99 -2.30
C ALA A 48 -7.38 -10.23 -2.13
N GLU A 49 -7.02 -11.35 -2.74
CA GLU A 49 -7.75 -12.62 -2.62
C GLU A 49 -7.87 -13.09 -1.16
N ARG A 50 -6.83 -12.89 -0.36
CA ARG A 50 -6.81 -13.24 1.07
C ARG A 50 -7.49 -12.20 1.96
N GLY A 51 -7.98 -11.09 1.40
CA GLY A 51 -8.66 -10.03 2.14
C GLY A 51 -7.74 -9.22 3.07
N VAL A 52 -6.44 -9.16 2.76
CA VAL A 52 -5.47 -8.38 3.53
C VAL A 52 -5.82 -6.89 3.42
N LYS A 53 -5.76 -6.19 4.55
CA LYS A 53 -5.97 -4.75 4.62
C LYS A 53 -4.64 -4.02 4.46
N MET A 54 -4.61 -3.04 3.57
CA MET A 54 -3.39 -2.31 3.24
C MET A 54 -3.52 -0.85 3.68
N ILE A 55 -2.46 -0.31 4.27
CA ILE A 55 -2.34 1.11 4.61
C ILE A 55 -1.25 1.74 3.77
N HIS A 56 -1.57 2.85 3.13
CA HIS A 56 -0.64 3.67 2.38
C HIS A 56 -0.28 4.92 3.17
N CYS A 57 1.00 5.26 3.23
CA CYS A 57 1.52 6.45 3.92
C CYS A 57 2.20 7.35 2.87
N PRO A 58 1.43 8.16 2.11
CA PRO A 58 1.91 8.86 0.91
C PRO A 58 3.17 9.69 1.13
N ARG A 59 3.19 10.55 2.14
CA ARG A 59 4.32 11.44 2.41
C ARG A 59 5.58 10.67 2.79
N ALA A 60 5.45 9.71 3.69
CA ALA A 60 6.56 8.87 4.11
C ALA A 60 7.11 8.05 2.94
N ASN A 61 6.23 7.45 2.14
CA ASN A 61 6.64 6.64 1.01
C ASN A 61 7.36 7.46 -0.06
N LEU A 62 6.84 8.64 -0.44
CA LEU A 62 7.50 9.51 -1.42
C LEU A 62 8.85 10.03 -0.92
N SER A 63 9.00 10.27 0.38
CA SER A 63 10.27 10.75 0.95
C SER A 63 11.36 9.68 1.00
N ASN A 64 10.98 8.39 1.12
CA ASN A 64 11.93 7.33 1.47
C ASN A 64 12.07 6.23 0.40
N HIS A 65 10.98 5.67 -0.10
CA HIS A 65 11.03 4.37 -0.78
C HIS A 65 10.30 4.32 -2.13
N GLY A 66 9.68 5.38 -2.54
CA GLY A 66 8.85 5.45 -3.74
C GLY A 66 7.37 5.31 -3.41
N PHE A 67 6.57 5.02 -4.42
CA PHE A 67 5.11 5.07 -4.32
C PHE A 67 4.50 3.69 -4.62
N PRO A 68 3.58 3.18 -3.78
CA PRO A 68 2.91 1.91 -4.04
C PRO A 68 1.96 2.01 -5.24
N LYS A 69 1.66 0.88 -5.83
CA LYS A 69 0.74 0.74 -6.97
C LYS A 69 -0.72 0.89 -6.52
N ALA A 70 -1.07 2.05 -5.95
CA ALA A 70 -2.39 2.28 -5.37
C ALA A 70 -3.57 2.01 -6.34
N PRO A 71 -3.53 2.40 -7.64
CA PRO A 71 -4.58 2.04 -8.58
C PRO A 71 -4.75 0.53 -8.73
N GLN A 72 -3.67 -0.20 -8.91
CA GLN A 72 -3.69 -1.66 -9.11
C GLN A 72 -4.19 -2.39 -7.85
N ILE A 73 -3.84 -1.88 -6.65
CA ILE A 73 -4.35 -2.41 -5.39
C ILE A 73 -5.87 -2.27 -5.31
N LEU A 74 -6.40 -1.10 -5.67
CA LEU A 74 -7.84 -0.84 -5.67
C LEU A 74 -8.57 -1.61 -6.77
N GLU A 75 -7.99 -1.69 -7.98
CA GLU A 75 -8.53 -2.48 -9.09
C GLU A 75 -8.60 -3.98 -8.77
N ALA A 76 -7.67 -4.49 -7.98
CA ALA A 76 -7.70 -5.86 -7.46
C ALA A 76 -8.78 -6.08 -6.38
N GLY A 77 -9.52 -5.05 -5.97
CA GLY A 77 -10.56 -5.11 -4.95
C GLY A 77 -10.03 -5.16 -3.52
N ALA A 78 -8.76 -4.87 -3.30
CA ALA A 78 -8.18 -4.85 -1.96
C ALA A 78 -8.64 -3.62 -1.15
N SER A 79 -8.76 -3.78 0.16
CA SER A 79 -8.99 -2.67 1.08
C SER A 79 -7.71 -1.84 1.23
N LEU A 80 -7.76 -0.56 0.85
CA LEU A 80 -6.64 0.37 0.97
C LEU A 80 -7.05 1.57 1.82
N GLY A 81 -6.36 1.79 2.93
CA GLY A 81 -6.50 2.94 3.81
C GLY A 81 -5.32 3.90 3.73
N LEU A 82 -5.41 5.02 4.43
CA LEU A 82 -4.34 6.00 4.59
C LEU A 82 -3.82 6.05 6.02
N GLY A 83 -2.54 6.32 6.18
CA GLY A 83 -1.86 6.55 7.45
C GLY A 83 -0.79 7.62 7.31
N CYS A 84 -0.39 8.21 8.44
CA CYS A 84 0.63 9.27 8.47
C CYS A 84 2.03 8.75 8.82
N ASP A 85 2.19 7.47 9.06
CA ASP A 85 3.43 6.88 9.57
C ASP A 85 3.87 7.51 10.91
N GLY A 86 5.18 7.57 11.16
CA GLY A 86 5.77 8.14 12.37
C GLY A 86 5.80 9.67 12.43
N ALA A 87 5.02 10.38 11.66
CA ALA A 87 5.02 11.85 11.53
C ALA A 87 6.37 12.43 11.07
N ALA A 88 7.27 11.60 10.59
CA ALA A 88 8.64 11.98 10.26
C ALA A 88 8.77 13.05 9.16
N PRO A 89 7.88 13.16 8.15
CA PRO A 89 8.02 14.26 7.20
C PRO A 89 7.51 15.62 7.71
N SER A 90 6.49 15.66 8.63
CA SER A 90 5.94 16.94 9.07
C SER A 90 4.94 16.87 10.23
N ASN A 91 3.81 16.20 10.10
CA ASN A 91 2.72 16.21 11.07
C ASN A 91 1.81 14.98 10.91
N LEU A 92 0.86 14.79 11.83
CA LEU A 92 -0.15 13.72 11.78
C LEU A 92 -1.44 14.23 11.14
N ASP A 93 -1.36 14.82 9.93
CA ASP A 93 -2.52 15.34 9.21
C ASP A 93 -2.90 14.42 8.05
N ILE A 94 -4.01 13.71 8.20
CA ILE A 94 -4.53 12.80 7.18
C ILE A 94 -5.00 13.53 5.92
N PHE A 95 -5.43 14.80 6.02
CA PHE A 95 -5.82 15.58 4.85
C PHE A 95 -4.61 15.94 3.98
N ASP A 96 -3.44 16.12 4.59
CA ASP A 96 -2.20 16.30 3.84
C ASP A 96 -1.77 14.99 3.14
N GLU A 97 -1.97 13.84 3.76
CA GLU A 97 -1.78 12.55 3.09
C GLU A 97 -2.69 12.40 1.86
N MET A 98 -3.97 12.79 1.98
CA MET A 98 -4.92 12.77 0.86
C MET A 98 -4.50 13.69 -0.28
N LYS A 99 -4.00 14.90 0.03
CA LYS A 99 -3.50 15.84 -0.98
C LYS A 99 -2.28 15.26 -1.73
N VAL A 100 -1.32 14.73 -0.98
CA VAL A 100 -0.10 14.14 -1.56
C VAL A 100 -0.44 12.92 -2.40
N LEU A 101 -1.32 12.04 -1.91
CA LEU A 101 -1.81 10.90 -2.69
C LEU A 101 -2.41 11.37 -4.01
N ARG A 102 -3.31 12.38 -3.99
CA ARG A 102 -3.93 12.93 -5.20
C ARG A 102 -2.90 13.42 -6.19
N TYR A 103 -1.92 14.21 -5.75
CA TYR A 103 -0.89 14.75 -6.65
C TYR A 103 -0.01 13.65 -7.23
N ALA A 104 0.35 12.66 -6.42
CA ALA A 104 1.12 11.51 -6.88
C ALA A 104 0.33 10.67 -7.90
N MET A 105 -0.96 10.44 -7.67
CA MET A 105 -1.82 9.73 -8.63
C MET A 105 -1.91 10.46 -9.98
N MET A 106 -2.00 11.78 -9.96
CA MET A 106 -1.95 12.60 -11.17
C MET A 106 -0.60 12.48 -11.88
N ALA A 107 0.50 12.59 -11.12
CA ALA A 107 1.86 12.59 -11.67
C ALA A 107 2.26 11.22 -12.28
N TYR A 108 1.91 10.11 -11.59
CA TYR A 108 2.35 8.76 -11.98
C TYR A 108 1.40 8.08 -12.98
N TRP A 109 0.11 8.35 -12.90
CA TRP A 109 -0.90 7.62 -13.69
C TRP A 109 -1.85 8.50 -14.48
N GLY A 110 -1.76 9.84 -14.36
CA GLY A 110 -2.63 10.75 -15.09
C GLY A 110 -4.12 10.63 -14.72
N LEU A 111 -4.45 10.21 -13.51
CA LEU A 111 -5.81 9.94 -13.05
C LEU A 111 -6.43 11.19 -12.38
N PRO A 112 -7.21 12.02 -13.11
CA PRO A 112 -7.77 13.26 -12.55
C PRO A 112 -8.92 13.03 -11.55
N SER A 113 -9.59 11.87 -11.61
CA SER A 113 -10.86 11.60 -10.91
C SER A 113 -10.69 10.76 -9.64
N PHE A 114 -9.57 10.86 -8.97
CA PHE A 114 -9.26 10.01 -7.81
C PHE A 114 -10.28 10.12 -6.65
N PHE A 115 -11.09 11.18 -6.59
CA PHE A 115 -12.13 11.30 -5.57
C PHE A 115 -13.19 10.18 -5.62
N ALA A 116 -13.50 9.64 -6.78
CA ALA A 116 -14.42 8.51 -6.90
C ALA A 116 -13.84 7.20 -6.33
N ILE A 117 -12.51 7.08 -6.32
CA ILE A 117 -11.79 5.91 -5.82
C ILE A 117 -11.46 6.06 -4.32
N CYS A 118 -11.32 7.31 -3.82
CA CYS A 118 -11.12 7.58 -2.40
C CYS A 118 -12.40 7.48 -1.55
N ALA A 119 -13.58 7.45 -2.15
CA ALA A 119 -14.83 7.27 -1.41
C ALA A 119 -14.83 5.99 -0.53
N PRO A 120 -14.32 4.84 -0.98
CA PRO A 120 -14.15 3.66 -0.14
C PRO A 120 -13.11 3.85 0.96
N ILE A 121 -12.04 4.65 0.73
CA ILE A 121 -10.97 4.92 1.70
C ILE A 121 -11.50 5.79 2.86
N LEU A 122 -12.36 6.77 2.56
CA LEU A 122 -12.96 7.66 3.57
C LEU A 122 -13.96 6.95 4.49
N LEU A 123 -14.61 5.88 4.04
CA LEU A 123 -15.58 5.13 4.83
C LEU A 123 -14.93 4.21 5.88
N TYR A 124 -13.61 4.00 5.86
CA TYR A 124 -12.89 3.18 6.83
C TYR A 124 -12.27 3.98 8.00
N ILE A 125 -12.44 5.30 8.01
CA ILE A 125 -11.93 6.19 9.09
C ILE A 125 -13.03 6.50 10.15
N SER A 126 -14.23 5.98 9.96
CA SER A 126 -15.33 6.13 10.92
C SER A 126 -15.43 4.96 11.89
#